data_8bb715b8a14e189a5006b698a18f7f06
#
_entry.id   8bb715b8a14e189a5006b698a18f7f06
#
_cell.length_a   1.000
_cell.length_b   1.000
_cell.length_c   1.000
_cell.angle_alpha   90.00
_cell.angle_beta   90.00
_cell.angle_gamma   90.00
#
_symmetry.space_group_name_H-M   'P 1'
#
loop_
_entity.id
_entity.type
_entity.pdbx_description
1 polymer ?
#
loop_
_entity_poly.entity_id
_entity_poly.type
_entity_poly.pdbx_seq_one_letter_code
_entity_poly.pdbx_strand_id
1 'polypeptide(L)'
;HFNKMGMLVDLSHCGPKVVADVLKNTDKPVSMGHTCCKAIADNPRNKTDEQLKALKEVGGVVGITPWAPICWKRKENVPPTIDDYLDHVCHAVDLIGIDHVGFASDNNLDHNKDFEGISSQGALYDLVVGGYNKNVGTNPAERHAIGFTGALDTQNLVDKMRERGFHDDEIKKFLGGNFLNLIKTVWR
;
A
#
# COMPACT_ATOMS: atom_id res chain seq x y z
N HIS A 1 24.66 -0.57 -5.80
CA HIS A 1 25.08 -1.96 -5.62
C HIS A 1 23.92 -2.91 -5.93
N PHE A 2 22.75 -2.75 -5.30
CA PHE A 2 21.56 -3.59 -5.50
C PHE A 2 21.13 -3.66 -6.98
N ASN A 3 21.12 -2.53 -7.69
CA ASN A 3 20.78 -2.47 -9.12
C ASN A 3 21.68 -3.38 -9.97
N LYS A 4 22.98 -3.46 -9.65
CA LYS A 4 23.94 -4.33 -10.35
C LYS A 4 23.69 -5.81 -10.08
N MET A 5 23.13 -6.13 -8.91
CA MET A 5 22.78 -7.49 -8.50
C MET A 5 21.42 -7.95 -9.05
N GLY A 6 20.66 -7.08 -9.69
CA GLY A 6 19.29 -7.36 -10.13
C GLY A 6 18.31 -7.50 -8.96
N MET A 7 18.55 -6.81 -7.85
CA MET A 7 17.67 -6.84 -6.67
C MET A 7 16.67 -5.68 -6.74
N LEU A 8 15.39 -5.97 -6.55
CA LEU A 8 14.36 -4.96 -6.39
C LEU A 8 14.47 -4.31 -5.00
N VAL A 9 14.58 -2.98 -4.99
CA VAL A 9 14.60 -2.19 -3.76
C VAL A 9 13.18 -1.81 -3.39
N ASP A 10 12.78 -2.06 -2.14
CA ASP A 10 11.49 -1.65 -1.59
C ASP A 10 11.64 -0.52 -0.58
N LEU A 11 10.79 0.51 -0.70
CA LEU A 11 10.82 1.74 0.10
C LEU A 11 9.62 1.88 1.05
N SER A 12 8.85 0.83 1.29
CA SER A 12 7.61 0.87 2.08
C SER A 12 7.81 1.45 3.47
N HIS A 13 8.77 0.93 4.23
CA HIS A 13 9.07 1.35 5.61
C HIS A 13 10.17 2.40 5.72
N CYS A 14 10.64 2.93 4.59
CA CYS A 14 11.71 3.93 4.59
C CYS A 14 11.19 5.33 4.94
N GLY A 15 11.96 6.03 5.77
CA GLY A 15 11.69 7.43 6.09
C GLY A 15 11.90 8.37 4.89
N PRO A 16 11.34 9.61 4.94
CA PRO A 16 11.30 10.51 3.79
C PRO A 16 12.68 10.81 3.17
N LYS A 17 13.72 10.95 3.98
CA LYS A 17 15.09 11.21 3.51
C LYS A 17 15.65 10.03 2.71
N VAL A 18 15.48 8.81 3.22
CA VAL A 18 15.92 7.58 2.53
C VAL A 18 15.18 7.43 1.21
N VAL A 19 13.87 7.66 1.21
CA VAL A 19 13.05 7.62 -0.02
C VAL A 19 13.59 8.61 -1.05
N ALA A 20 13.83 9.87 -0.67
CA ALA A 20 14.36 10.89 -1.56
C ALA A 20 15.75 10.53 -2.10
N ASP A 21 16.65 10.05 -1.23
CA ASP A 21 18.02 9.68 -1.62
C ASP A 21 18.02 8.49 -2.59
N VAL A 22 17.21 7.46 -2.34
CA VAL A 22 17.13 6.31 -3.23
C VAL A 22 16.54 6.69 -4.58
N LEU A 23 15.41 7.42 -4.61
CA LEU A 23 14.77 7.85 -5.87
C LEU A 23 15.69 8.73 -6.72
N LYS A 24 16.51 9.56 -6.09
CA LYS A 24 17.50 10.41 -6.78
C LYS A 24 18.67 9.62 -7.38
N ASN A 25 19.04 8.50 -6.77
CA ASN A 25 20.30 7.78 -7.10
C ASN A 25 20.08 6.39 -7.71
N THR A 26 18.84 5.96 -7.95
CA THR A 26 18.58 4.66 -8.56
C THR A 26 18.66 4.71 -10.07
N ASP A 27 19.29 3.69 -10.68
CA ASP A 27 19.33 3.48 -12.14
C ASP A 27 18.25 2.48 -12.60
N LYS A 28 17.47 1.93 -11.67
CA LYS A 28 16.45 0.93 -11.93
C LYS A 28 15.16 1.28 -11.21
N PRO A 29 14.02 0.84 -11.72
CA PRO A 29 12.76 0.97 -11.02
C PRO A 29 12.83 0.38 -9.61
N VAL A 30 12.08 0.99 -8.67
CA VAL A 30 11.97 0.56 -7.29
C VAL A 30 10.50 0.35 -6.91
N SER A 31 10.22 -0.27 -5.77
CA SER A 31 8.87 -0.40 -5.24
C SER A 31 8.65 0.45 -3.99
N MET A 32 7.42 0.83 -3.77
CA MET A 32 6.85 1.13 -2.46
C MET A 32 5.78 0.05 -2.22
N GLY A 33 6.20 -1.15 -1.79
CA GLY A 33 5.44 -2.39 -1.87
C GLY A 33 4.11 -2.38 -1.12
N HIS A 34 3.99 -1.60 -0.02
CA HIS A 34 2.74 -1.41 0.72
C HIS A 34 2.73 -0.07 1.45
N THR A 35 1.80 0.80 1.07
CA THR A 35 1.59 2.12 1.68
C THR A 35 0.22 2.67 1.29
N CYS A 36 -0.10 3.89 1.73
CA CYS A 36 -1.24 4.67 1.28
C CYS A 36 -0.82 6.11 0.93
N CYS A 37 -1.76 6.95 0.51
CA CYS A 37 -1.52 8.34 0.12
C CYS A 37 -1.64 9.26 1.33
N LYS A 38 -0.60 10.05 1.61
CA LYS A 38 -0.57 10.98 2.74
C LYS A 38 -1.59 12.11 2.58
N ALA A 39 -1.90 12.50 1.35
CA ALA A 39 -2.93 13.50 1.04
C ALA A 39 -4.33 13.07 1.49
N ILE A 40 -4.62 11.76 1.51
CA ILE A 40 -5.91 11.20 1.95
C ILE A 40 -5.91 10.94 3.46
N ALA A 41 -4.83 10.33 3.98
CA ALA A 41 -4.68 10.01 5.39
C ALA A 41 -3.30 10.44 5.87
N ASP A 42 -3.24 11.49 6.70
CA ASP A 42 -2.00 12.02 7.25
C ASP A 42 -1.40 11.05 8.28
N ASN A 43 -0.64 10.09 7.77
CA ASN A 43 0.08 9.09 8.55
C ASN A 43 1.56 9.10 8.15
N PRO A 44 2.51 8.98 9.09
CA PRO A 44 3.95 8.95 8.79
C PRO A 44 4.39 7.83 7.84
N ARG A 45 3.63 6.73 7.78
CA ARG A 45 3.87 5.60 6.88
C ARG A 45 3.44 5.88 5.44
N ASN A 46 2.51 6.82 5.24
CA ASN A 46 1.96 7.15 3.94
C ASN A 46 2.92 8.03 3.15
N LYS A 47 2.86 7.89 1.83
CA LYS A 47 3.75 8.61 0.91
C LYS A 47 3.09 9.91 0.44
N THR A 48 3.90 10.96 0.34
CA THR A 48 3.44 12.25 -0.20
C THR A 48 3.30 12.18 -1.72
N ASP A 49 2.55 13.13 -2.28
CA ASP A 49 2.35 13.24 -3.73
C ASP A 49 3.67 13.44 -4.48
N GLU A 50 4.62 14.19 -3.89
CA GLU A 50 5.95 14.39 -4.45
C GLU A 50 6.74 13.09 -4.49
N GLN A 51 6.64 12.24 -3.45
CA GLN A 51 7.29 10.94 -3.42
C GLN A 51 6.68 9.97 -4.45
N LEU A 52 5.36 10.00 -4.62
CA LEU A 52 4.68 9.19 -5.63
C LEU A 52 5.06 9.64 -7.05
N LYS A 53 5.11 10.94 -7.33
CA LYS A 53 5.56 11.47 -8.61
C LYS A 53 7.02 11.09 -8.89
N ALA A 54 7.89 11.22 -7.90
CA ALA A 54 9.30 10.82 -8.06
C ALA A 54 9.46 9.30 -8.27
N LEU A 55 8.58 8.46 -7.68
CA LEU A 55 8.54 7.04 -7.96
C LEU A 55 8.20 6.74 -9.42
N LYS A 56 7.21 7.44 -9.98
CA LYS A 56 6.84 7.33 -11.40
C LYS A 56 8.01 7.62 -12.32
N GLU A 57 8.77 8.70 -12.04
CA GLU A 57 9.90 9.12 -12.90
C GLU A 57 11.00 8.05 -13.02
N VAL A 58 11.15 7.20 -12.01
CA VAL A 58 12.09 6.06 -12.07
C VAL A 58 11.43 4.77 -12.56
N GLY A 59 10.19 4.82 -13.03
CA GLY A 59 9.45 3.65 -13.52
C GLY A 59 8.98 2.69 -12.42
N GLY A 60 8.91 3.17 -11.17
CA GLY A 60 8.54 2.37 -10.01
C GLY A 60 7.05 2.10 -9.88
N VAL A 61 6.70 1.24 -8.93
CA VAL A 61 5.30 0.87 -8.61
C VAL A 61 5.04 1.05 -7.12
N VAL A 62 3.91 1.69 -6.78
CA VAL A 62 3.38 1.76 -5.43
C VAL A 62 2.28 0.73 -5.22
N GLY A 63 2.38 -0.07 -4.16
CA GLY A 63 1.31 -0.94 -3.67
C GLY A 63 0.43 -0.20 -2.67
N ILE A 64 -0.83 -0.01 -3.00
CA ILE A 64 -1.82 0.57 -2.08
C ILE A 64 -2.43 -0.56 -1.26
N THR A 65 -2.41 -0.41 0.07
CA THR A 65 -2.87 -1.45 0.99
C THR A 65 -4.17 -1.07 1.69
N PRO A 66 -5.12 -2.02 1.84
CA PRO A 66 -6.33 -1.83 2.63
C PRO A 66 -6.08 -1.95 4.14
N TRP A 67 -4.82 -1.98 4.59
CA TRP A 67 -4.49 -2.09 5.99
C TRP A 67 -4.99 -0.86 6.77
N ALA A 68 -5.97 -1.08 7.65
CA ALA A 68 -6.76 -0.03 8.29
C ALA A 68 -5.92 1.06 8.96
N PRO A 69 -4.84 0.76 9.72
CA PRO A 69 -4.08 1.78 10.44
C PRO A 69 -3.50 2.91 9.56
N ILE A 70 -3.21 2.65 8.27
CA ILE A 70 -2.66 3.68 7.36
C ILE A 70 -3.63 4.08 6.25
N CYS A 71 -4.65 3.27 6.00
CA CYS A 71 -5.73 3.58 5.07
C CYS A 71 -6.76 4.56 5.67
N TRP A 72 -6.80 4.69 6.98
CA TRP A 72 -7.86 5.35 7.73
C TRP A 72 -7.76 6.88 7.70
N LYS A 73 -8.82 7.54 7.27
CA LYS A 73 -8.97 9.01 7.26
C LYS A 73 -9.20 9.62 8.66
N ARG A 74 -9.25 8.81 9.71
CA ARG A 74 -9.47 9.19 11.12
C ARG A 74 -10.72 10.04 11.40
N LYS A 75 -11.81 9.75 10.73
CA LYS A 75 -13.10 10.32 11.05
C LYS A 75 -13.80 9.44 12.07
N GLU A 76 -14.01 9.98 13.30
CA GLU A 76 -14.98 9.53 14.30
C GLU A 76 -14.92 8.05 14.75
N ASN A 77 -13.79 7.43 14.94
CA ASN A 77 -13.66 6.03 15.37
C ASN A 77 -14.39 5.00 14.46
N VAL A 78 -14.69 5.37 13.23
CA VAL A 78 -15.28 4.47 12.25
C VAL A 78 -14.16 3.82 11.45
N PRO A 79 -14.02 2.49 11.44
CA PRO A 79 -13.02 1.78 10.63
C PRO A 79 -13.17 2.14 9.14
N PRO A 80 -12.06 2.17 8.37
CA PRO A 80 -12.14 2.45 6.95
C PRO A 80 -12.90 1.34 6.23
N THR A 81 -13.59 1.72 5.17
CA THR A 81 -14.27 0.81 4.27
C THR A 81 -13.43 0.55 3.02
N ILE A 82 -13.84 -0.41 2.21
CA ILE A 82 -13.25 -0.64 0.89
C ILE A 82 -13.35 0.61 -0.02
N ASP A 83 -14.38 1.44 0.17
CA ASP A 83 -14.51 2.71 -0.55
C ASP A 83 -13.47 3.74 -0.10
N ASP A 84 -13.16 3.83 1.20
CA ASP A 84 -12.06 4.64 1.70
C ASP A 84 -10.71 4.18 1.17
N TYR A 85 -10.51 2.87 1.07
CA TYR A 85 -9.32 2.29 0.44
C TYR A 85 -9.22 2.67 -1.05
N LEU A 86 -10.32 2.56 -1.79
CA LEU A 86 -10.36 2.92 -3.20
C LEU A 86 -10.14 4.42 -3.44
N ASP A 87 -10.44 5.30 -2.48
CA ASP A 87 -10.07 6.71 -2.58
C ASP A 87 -8.54 6.89 -2.66
N HIS A 88 -7.76 6.09 -1.93
CA HIS A 88 -6.30 6.09 -2.07
C HIS A 88 -5.85 5.56 -3.43
N VAL A 89 -6.51 4.51 -3.93
CA VAL A 89 -6.20 3.94 -5.26
C VAL A 89 -6.48 4.97 -6.35
N CYS A 90 -7.67 5.58 -6.35
CA CYS A 90 -8.05 6.61 -7.33
C CYS A 90 -7.08 7.80 -7.28
N HIS A 91 -6.77 8.32 -6.08
CA HIS A 91 -5.81 9.42 -5.93
C HIS A 91 -4.44 9.08 -6.52
N ALA A 92 -3.91 7.88 -6.24
CA ALA A 92 -2.64 7.45 -6.79
C ALA A 92 -2.70 7.31 -8.32
N VAL A 93 -3.78 6.72 -8.85
CA VAL A 93 -3.96 6.57 -10.31
C VAL A 93 -4.09 7.92 -11.00
N ASP A 94 -4.85 8.85 -10.46
CA ASP A 94 -4.98 10.21 -11.00
C ASP A 94 -3.64 10.95 -11.00
N LEU A 95 -2.83 10.72 -9.97
CA LEU A 95 -1.56 11.42 -9.78
C LEU A 95 -0.43 10.87 -10.67
N ILE A 96 -0.29 9.55 -10.75
CA ILE A 96 0.87 8.89 -11.38
C ILE A 96 0.51 7.92 -12.51
N GLY A 97 -0.76 7.65 -12.73
CA GLY A 97 -1.26 6.72 -13.76
C GLY A 97 -1.31 5.27 -13.29
N ILE A 98 -2.22 4.51 -13.89
CA ILE A 98 -2.50 3.12 -13.51
C ILE A 98 -1.28 2.19 -13.60
N ASP A 99 -0.35 2.45 -14.52
CA ASP A 99 0.84 1.61 -14.74
C ASP A 99 1.83 1.62 -13.57
N HIS A 100 1.70 2.57 -12.65
CA HIS A 100 2.55 2.76 -11.48
C HIS A 100 1.86 2.40 -10.16
N VAL A 101 0.60 1.92 -10.21
CA VAL A 101 -0.20 1.59 -9.01
C VAL A 101 -0.53 0.11 -8.98
N GLY A 102 -0.32 -0.54 -7.84
CA GLY A 102 -0.59 -1.96 -7.66
C GLY A 102 -1.28 -2.24 -6.32
N PHE A 103 -1.82 -3.45 -6.22
CA PHE A 103 -2.45 -3.96 -4.99
C PHE A 103 -1.39 -4.51 -4.04
N ALA A 104 -1.55 -4.21 -2.76
CA ALA A 104 -0.79 -4.82 -1.67
C ALA A 104 -1.73 -5.18 -0.52
N SER A 105 -1.77 -6.44 -0.11
CA SER A 105 -2.68 -6.85 0.97
C SER A 105 -2.16 -6.52 2.36
N ASP A 106 -0.86 -6.60 2.55
CA ASP A 106 -0.21 -6.58 3.89
C ASP A 106 -0.80 -7.65 4.84
N ASN A 107 -1.31 -8.76 4.27
CA ASN A 107 -1.95 -9.85 4.97
C ASN A 107 -1.01 -11.04 5.15
N ASN A 108 -1.14 -11.71 6.28
CA ASN A 108 -0.61 -13.05 6.44
C ASN A 108 -1.52 -14.07 5.73
N LEU A 109 -0.93 -15.09 5.09
CA LEU A 109 -1.69 -16.15 4.40
C LEU A 109 -2.53 -17.01 5.35
N ASP A 110 -2.17 -17.05 6.63
CA ASP A 110 -2.89 -17.80 7.66
C ASP A 110 -3.72 -16.85 8.54
N HIS A 111 -4.95 -16.62 8.16
CA HIS A 111 -5.87 -15.69 8.82
C HIS A 111 -6.21 -16.07 10.28
N ASN A 112 -5.85 -17.26 10.76
CA ASN A 112 -6.46 -17.82 11.97
C ASN A 112 -5.47 -18.16 13.11
N LYS A 113 -4.16 -18.03 12.96
CA LYS A 113 -3.27 -18.65 13.94
C LYS A 113 -2.42 -17.77 14.85
N ASP A 114 -2.16 -16.50 14.54
CA ASP A 114 -1.16 -15.75 15.30
C ASP A 114 -1.59 -14.36 15.79
N PHE A 115 -2.85 -14.19 16.18
CA PHE A 115 -3.32 -12.90 16.63
C PHE A 115 -2.88 -12.50 18.04
N GLU A 116 -2.58 -13.45 18.91
CA GLU A 116 -2.10 -13.15 20.27
C GLU A 116 -0.69 -12.52 20.27
N GLY A 117 0.20 -12.95 19.37
CA GLY A 117 1.53 -12.37 19.22
C GLY A 117 1.55 -10.98 18.54
N ILE A 118 0.56 -10.69 17.72
CA ILE A 118 0.51 -9.44 16.95
C ILE A 118 -0.17 -8.31 17.74
N SER A 119 -1.01 -8.61 18.74
CA SER A 119 -1.56 -7.58 19.63
C SER A 119 -0.46 -6.88 20.44
N SER A 120 0.61 -7.60 20.81
CA SER A 120 1.80 -7.02 21.44
C SER A 120 2.66 -6.19 20.46
N GLN A 121 2.71 -6.58 19.18
CA GLN A 121 3.38 -5.80 18.14
C GLN A 121 2.58 -4.53 17.76
N GLY A 122 1.25 -4.58 17.79
CA GLY A 122 0.41 -3.39 17.62
C GLY A 122 0.69 -2.32 18.67
N ALA A 123 0.82 -2.70 19.94
CA ALA A 123 1.19 -1.80 21.03
C ALA A 123 2.60 -1.22 20.86
N LEU A 124 3.56 -2.02 20.38
CA LEU A 124 4.91 -1.57 20.07
C LEU A 124 4.93 -0.61 18.86
N TYR A 125 4.10 -0.87 17.87
CA TYR A 125 3.96 -0.03 16.70
C TYR A 125 3.33 1.33 17.04
N ASP A 126 2.33 1.37 17.92
CA ASP A 126 1.75 2.61 18.47
C ASP A 126 2.80 3.45 19.21
N LEU A 127 3.70 2.79 19.92
CA LEU A 127 4.77 3.45 20.66
C LEU A 127 5.85 4.05 19.73
N VAL A 128 6.18 3.35 18.63
CA VAL A 128 7.30 3.69 17.75
C VAL A 128 6.87 4.63 16.62
N VAL A 129 5.66 4.52 16.12
CA VAL A 129 5.19 5.29 14.93
C VAL A 129 4.22 6.41 15.31
N GLY A 130 3.85 6.51 16.59
CA GLY A 130 3.17 7.68 17.19
C GLY A 130 1.93 8.16 16.45
N GLY A 131 1.03 7.26 16.08
CA GLY A 131 -0.10 7.74 15.30
C GLY A 131 -1.17 6.70 14.98
N TYR A 132 -1.02 5.49 15.45
CA TYR A 132 -2.08 4.49 15.37
C TYR A 132 -3.11 4.77 16.45
N ASN A 133 -4.39 4.70 16.10
CA ASN A 133 -5.43 4.72 17.11
C ASN A 133 -5.26 3.45 17.97
N LYS A 134 -5.16 3.62 19.30
CA LYS A 134 -5.00 2.52 20.26
C LYS A 134 -6.07 1.43 20.14
N ASN A 135 -7.18 1.74 19.48
CA ASN A 135 -8.32 0.84 19.30
C ASN A 135 -8.33 0.14 17.95
N VAL A 136 -7.52 0.59 16.98
CA VAL A 136 -7.46 -0.03 15.64
C VAL A 136 -6.33 -1.06 15.60
N GLY A 137 -6.67 -2.29 15.29
CA GLY A 137 -5.71 -3.39 15.17
C GLY A 137 -5.65 -4.31 16.39
N THR A 138 -6.40 -4.02 17.47
CA THR A 138 -6.60 -4.98 18.57
C THR A 138 -7.62 -6.06 18.21
N ASN A 139 -8.58 -5.72 17.35
CA ASN A 139 -9.53 -6.68 16.78
C ASN A 139 -9.05 -7.11 15.38
N PRO A 140 -8.85 -8.39 15.13
CA PRO A 140 -8.46 -8.90 13.80
C PRO A 140 -9.37 -8.45 12.65
N ALA A 141 -10.68 -8.32 12.91
CA ALA A 141 -11.65 -7.86 11.94
C ALA A 141 -11.48 -6.37 11.55
N GLU A 142 -10.74 -5.60 12.33
CA GLU A 142 -10.52 -4.15 12.13
C GLU A 142 -9.15 -3.84 11.51
N ARG A 143 -8.35 -4.85 11.17
CA ARG A 143 -7.02 -4.64 10.59
C ARG A 143 -7.04 -4.20 9.16
N HIS A 144 -8.08 -4.53 8.44
CA HIS A 144 -8.27 -4.18 7.05
C HIS A 144 -9.55 -3.39 6.87
N ALA A 145 -9.63 -2.68 5.76
CA ALA A 145 -10.84 -1.97 5.38
C ALA A 145 -12.04 -2.92 5.33
N ILE A 146 -13.17 -2.50 5.90
CA ILE A 146 -14.42 -3.27 5.87
C ILE A 146 -14.78 -3.55 4.41
N GLY A 147 -15.03 -4.81 4.08
CA GLY A 147 -15.30 -5.28 2.72
C GLY A 147 -14.08 -5.85 2.01
N PHE A 148 -12.88 -5.75 2.63
CA PHE A 148 -11.69 -6.47 2.20
C PHE A 148 -10.88 -6.92 3.42
N THR A 149 -11.14 -8.14 3.89
CA THR A 149 -10.46 -8.73 5.06
C THR A 149 -9.40 -9.76 4.67
N GLY A 150 -9.34 -10.13 3.41
CA GLY A 150 -8.37 -11.10 2.91
C GLY A 150 -8.56 -11.50 1.46
N ALA A 151 -7.80 -12.50 1.02
CA ALA A 151 -7.77 -12.93 -0.38
C ALA A 151 -9.14 -13.39 -0.91
N LEU A 152 -10.02 -13.89 -0.04
CA LEU A 152 -11.37 -14.32 -0.41
C LEU A 152 -12.27 -13.15 -0.84
N ASP A 153 -11.95 -11.93 -0.41
CA ASP A 153 -12.71 -10.72 -0.74
C ASP A 153 -12.21 -10.04 -2.03
N THR A 154 -11.28 -10.66 -2.76
CA THR A 154 -10.74 -10.08 -4.01
C THR A 154 -11.84 -9.81 -5.04
N GLN A 155 -12.88 -10.65 -5.11
CA GLN A 155 -13.99 -10.40 -6.02
C GLN A 155 -14.75 -9.13 -5.65
N ASN A 156 -14.96 -8.86 -4.36
CA ASN A 156 -15.59 -7.63 -3.88
C ASN A 156 -14.75 -6.39 -4.28
N LEU A 157 -13.43 -6.48 -4.15
CA LEU A 157 -12.53 -5.41 -4.61
C LEU A 157 -12.67 -5.14 -6.12
N VAL A 158 -12.69 -6.20 -6.93
CA VAL A 158 -12.87 -6.10 -8.38
C VAL A 158 -14.19 -5.42 -8.74
N ASP A 159 -15.28 -5.82 -8.09
CA ASP A 159 -16.61 -5.27 -8.35
C ASP A 159 -16.66 -3.80 -7.95
N LYS A 160 -16.09 -3.44 -6.81
CA LYS A 160 -15.98 -2.03 -6.37
C LYS A 160 -15.09 -1.18 -7.28
N MET A 161 -14.02 -1.72 -7.82
CA MET A 161 -13.21 -1.01 -8.82
C MET A 161 -14.00 -0.74 -10.09
N ARG A 162 -14.80 -1.71 -10.57
CA ARG A 162 -15.71 -1.51 -11.71
C ARG A 162 -16.77 -0.43 -11.44
N GLU A 163 -17.35 -0.42 -10.25
CA GLU A 163 -18.28 0.64 -9.80
C GLU A 163 -17.63 2.04 -9.84
N ARG A 164 -16.30 2.11 -9.59
CA ARG A 164 -15.50 3.34 -9.67
C ARG A 164 -15.04 3.68 -11.10
N GLY A 165 -15.41 2.86 -12.10
CA GLY A 165 -15.13 3.10 -13.52
C GLY A 165 -13.84 2.52 -14.05
N PHE A 166 -13.13 1.68 -13.29
CA PHE A 166 -11.96 0.97 -13.78
C PHE A 166 -12.32 -0.08 -14.81
N HIS A 167 -11.59 -0.14 -15.91
CA HIS A 167 -11.72 -1.17 -16.93
C HIS A 167 -10.97 -2.45 -16.53
N ASP A 168 -11.35 -3.59 -17.10
CA ASP A 168 -10.79 -4.89 -16.76
C ASP A 168 -9.27 -4.99 -16.98
N ASP A 169 -8.73 -4.30 -17.97
CA ASP A 169 -7.29 -4.23 -18.22
C ASP A 169 -6.55 -3.42 -17.14
N GLU A 170 -7.14 -2.34 -16.64
CA GLU A 170 -6.62 -1.55 -15.51
C GLU A 170 -6.64 -2.35 -14.21
N ILE A 171 -7.75 -3.08 -13.96
CA ILE A 171 -7.89 -3.97 -12.80
C ILE A 171 -6.82 -5.07 -12.84
N LYS A 172 -6.54 -5.68 -14.00
CA LYS A 172 -5.46 -6.66 -14.15
C LYS A 172 -4.09 -6.08 -13.87
N LYS A 173 -3.81 -4.87 -14.34
CA LYS A 173 -2.56 -4.15 -14.03
C LYS A 173 -2.42 -3.95 -12.54
N PHE A 174 -3.48 -3.43 -11.89
CA PHE A 174 -3.52 -3.15 -10.46
C PHE A 174 -3.34 -4.41 -9.61
N LEU A 175 -4.06 -5.49 -9.89
CA LEU A 175 -4.05 -6.72 -9.09
C LEU A 175 -2.72 -7.51 -9.11
N GLY A 176 -1.80 -7.18 -10.03
CA GLY A 176 -0.50 -7.83 -10.04
C GLY A 176 0.32 -7.60 -11.31
N GLY A 177 -0.31 -7.18 -12.42
CA GLY A 177 0.37 -6.98 -13.69
C GLY A 177 1.54 -6.00 -13.59
N ASN A 178 1.35 -4.89 -12.88
CA ASN A 178 2.38 -3.87 -12.71
C ASN A 178 3.58 -4.37 -11.89
N PHE A 179 3.33 -5.05 -10.76
CA PHE A 179 4.40 -5.67 -9.99
C PHE A 179 5.13 -6.77 -10.76
N LEU A 180 4.41 -7.59 -11.51
CA LEU A 180 5.03 -8.61 -12.35
C LEU A 180 5.96 -7.98 -13.40
N ASN A 181 5.53 -6.89 -14.04
CA ASN A 181 6.35 -6.17 -15.01
C ASN A 181 7.57 -5.51 -14.34
N LEU A 182 7.40 -4.91 -13.17
CA LEU A 182 8.49 -4.35 -12.36
C LEU A 182 9.54 -5.43 -12.03
N ILE A 183 9.10 -6.59 -11.54
CA ILE A 183 9.97 -7.72 -11.22
C ILE A 183 10.74 -8.17 -12.46
N LYS A 184 10.08 -8.37 -13.59
CA LYS A 184 10.73 -8.77 -14.86
C LYS A 184 11.76 -7.75 -15.35
N THR A 185 11.55 -6.46 -15.05
CA THR A 185 12.48 -5.39 -15.45
C THR A 185 13.74 -5.35 -14.59
N VAL A 186 13.62 -5.70 -13.30
CA VAL A 186 14.71 -5.54 -12.32
C VAL A 186 15.46 -6.83 -12.05
N TRP A 187 14.75 -7.94 -11.87
CA TRP A 187 15.37 -9.24 -11.54
C TRP A 187 16.10 -9.85 -12.73
N ARG A 188 17.23 -10.47 -12.42
CA ARG A 188 18.08 -11.17 -13.39
C ARG A 188 18.31 -12.61 -12.96
#